data_717ea096114b02ffeff3ce850ea5bfa0
#
_entry.id   717ea096114b02ffeff3ce850ea5bfa0
#
_cell.length_a   1.000
_cell.length_b   1.000
_cell.length_c   1.000
_cell.angle_alpha   90.00
_cell.angle_beta   90.00
_cell.angle_gamma   90.00
#
_symmetry.space_group_name_H-M   'P 1'
#
loop_
_entity.id
_entity.type
_entity.pdbx_description
1 polymer ?
#
loop_
_entity_poly.entity_id
_entity_poly.type
_entity_poly.pdbx_seq_one_letter_code
_entity_poly.pdbx_strand_id
1 'polypeptide(L)'
;MSNEFGTVSIEPEVVSTYAGSVAVECFGIVGMAAVNVKDGLVKLLKKDYLHHGISVSITDNKITLDFHVIISYGVNIEAVADNLIHTVKYKVESFTGMQIEKINIFVEGVRVID
;
A
#
# COMPACT_ATOMS: atom_id res chain seq x y z
N MET A 1 -20.65 0.51 -2.20
CA MET A 1 -21.65 1.13 -3.08
C MET A 1 -22.96 0.40 -2.96
N SER A 2 -24.06 1.11 -2.76
CA SER A 2 -25.37 0.48 -2.67
C SER A 2 -26.23 0.89 -3.87
N ASN A 3 -27.14 -0.01 -4.27
CA ASN A 3 -28.09 0.24 -5.34
C ASN A 3 -29.42 -0.36 -4.94
N GLU A 4 -30.43 -0.27 -5.79
CA GLU A 4 -31.77 -0.75 -5.47
C GLU A 4 -31.85 -2.26 -5.25
N PHE A 5 -30.86 -3.03 -5.70
CA PHE A 5 -30.82 -4.50 -5.58
C PHE A 5 -29.91 -4.97 -4.46
N GLY A 6 -29.30 -4.07 -3.69
CA GLY A 6 -28.45 -4.45 -2.59
C GLY A 6 -27.21 -3.56 -2.48
N THR A 7 -26.25 -4.05 -1.72
CA THR A 7 -25.02 -3.35 -1.44
C THR A 7 -23.83 -4.09 -2.04
N VAL A 8 -23.01 -3.38 -2.77
CA VAL A 8 -21.72 -3.90 -3.24
C VAL A 8 -20.66 -3.36 -2.30
N SER A 9 -19.92 -4.25 -1.67
CA SER A 9 -18.84 -3.87 -0.79
C SER A 9 -17.55 -4.55 -1.23
N ILE A 10 -16.42 -3.88 -0.95
CA ILE A 10 -15.10 -4.40 -1.29
C ILE A 10 -14.40 -4.78 0.00
N GLU A 11 -13.93 -6.03 0.06
CA GLU A 11 -13.20 -6.52 1.23
C GLU A 11 -11.88 -5.78 1.39
N PRO A 12 -11.49 -5.41 2.62
CA PRO A 12 -10.21 -4.74 2.85
C PRO A 12 -9.01 -5.51 2.30
N GLU A 13 -9.05 -6.84 2.34
CA GLU A 13 -7.97 -7.65 1.78
C GLU A 13 -7.82 -7.46 0.27
N VAL A 14 -8.93 -7.32 -0.44
CA VAL A 14 -8.89 -7.06 -1.89
C VAL A 14 -8.23 -5.71 -2.15
N VAL A 15 -8.59 -4.70 -1.36
CA VAL A 15 -7.99 -3.36 -1.49
C VAL A 15 -6.49 -3.41 -1.21
N SER A 16 -6.08 -4.09 -0.13
CA SER A 16 -4.66 -4.17 0.21
C SER A 16 -3.86 -4.95 -0.81
N THR A 17 -4.42 -6.02 -1.36
CA THR A 17 -3.75 -6.81 -2.40
C THR A 17 -3.54 -5.96 -3.65
N TYR A 18 -4.57 -5.24 -4.07
CA TYR A 18 -4.46 -4.37 -5.24
C TYR A 18 -3.48 -3.23 -5.00
N ALA A 19 -3.57 -2.57 -3.85
CA ALA A 19 -2.68 -1.47 -3.51
C ALA A 19 -1.22 -1.94 -3.45
N GLY A 20 -0.98 -3.14 -2.92
CA GLY A 20 0.36 -3.72 -2.89
C GLY A 20 0.93 -3.97 -4.27
N SER A 21 0.11 -4.49 -5.18
CA SER A 21 0.54 -4.74 -6.56
C SER A 21 0.88 -3.44 -7.28
N VAL A 22 0.14 -2.37 -7.02
CA VAL A 22 0.42 -1.05 -7.57
C VAL A 22 1.72 -0.48 -6.98
N ALA A 23 1.88 -0.62 -5.67
CA ALA A 23 3.03 -0.06 -4.96
C ALA A 23 4.36 -0.61 -5.45
N VAL A 24 4.45 -1.94 -5.65
CA VAL A 24 5.72 -2.56 -6.04
C VAL A 24 6.13 -2.23 -7.47
N GLU A 25 5.23 -1.69 -8.26
CA GLU A 25 5.56 -1.22 -9.61
C GLU A 25 6.05 0.22 -9.62
N CYS A 26 5.91 0.93 -8.50
CA CYS A 26 6.37 2.32 -8.43
C CYS A 26 7.89 2.37 -8.35
N PHE A 27 8.43 3.40 -8.97
CA PHE A 27 9.87 3.60 -8.99
C PHE A 27 10.42 3.72 -7.56
N GLY A 28 11.57 3.11 -7.33
CA GLY A 28 12.25 3.19 -6.03
C GLY A 28 11.73 2.24 -4.95
N ILE A 29 10.63 1.56 -5.20
CA ILE A 29 10.08 0.58 -4.25
C ILE A 29 10.66 -0.80 -4.56
N VAL A 30 11.42 -1.36 -3.63
CA VAL A 30 11.95 -2.72 -3.75
C VAL A 30 10.85 -3.73 -3.45
N GLY A 31 10.04 -3.45 -2.45
CA GLY A 31 8.93 -4.32 -2.08
C GLY A 31 8.25 -3.88 -0.82
N MET A 32 7.34 -4.70 -0.36
CA MET A 32 6.61 -4.50 0.89
C MET A 32 7.30 -5.26 2.01
N ALA A 33 7.11 -4.79 3.24
CA ALA A 33 7.74 -5.38 4.41
C ALA A 33 6.71 -5.79 5.45
N ALA A 34 6.97 -6.90 6.12
CA ALA A 34 6.30 -7.26 7.35
C ALA A 34 7.22 -6.90 8.50
N VAL A 35 6.68 -6.24 9.52
CA VAL A 35 7.42 -5.89 10.72
C VAL A 35 6.91 -6.73 11.87
N ASN A 36 7.80 -7.49 12.50
CA ASN A 36 7.44 -8.22 13.70
C ASN A 36 7.66 -7.29 14.89
N VAL A 37 6.57 -6.76 15.43
CA VAL A 37 6.62 -5.81 16.53
C VAL A 37 7.31 -6.40 17.75
N LYS A 38 7.13 -7.70 17.98
CA LYS A 38 7.67 -8.39 19.14
C LYS A 38 9.20 -8.51 19.10
N ASP A 39 9.73 -8.83 17.91
CA ASP A 39 11.17 -9.07 17.73
C ASP A 39 11.87 -7.90 17.05
N GLY A 40 11.13 -6.94 16.56
CA GLY A 40 11.69 -5.82 15.81
C GLY A 40 12.26 -6.20 14.46
N LEU A 41 11.97 -7.40 13.97
CA LEU A 41 12.49 -7.88 12.71
C LEU A 41 11.67 -7.35 11.53
N VAL A 42 12.37 -6.92 10.48
CA VAL A 42 11.75 -6.47 9.23
C VAL A 42 12.02 -7.53 8.18
N LYS A 43 10.96 -8.00 7.54
CA LYS A 43 11.03 -9.04 6.54
C LYS A 43 10.46 -8.54 5.22
N LEU A 44 11.21 -8.74 4.12
CA LEU A 44 10.70 -8.46 2.79
C LEU A 44 9.65 -9.50 2.41
N LEU A 45 8.47 -9.04 2.01
CA LEU A 45 7.36 -9.92 1.69
C LEU A 45 7.48 -10.45 0.27
N LYS A 46 7.13 -11.73 0.10
CA LYS A 46 7.02 -12.34 -1.22
C LYS A 46 5.82 -11.78 -1.97
N LYS A 47 5.85 -11.89 -3.29
CA LYS A 47 4.82 -11.35 -4.16
C LYS A 47 3.41 -11.75 -3.76
N ASP A 48 3.21 -12.97 -3.27
CA ASP A 48 1.88 -13.48 -2.91
C ASP A 48 1.39 -12.95 -1.56
N TYR A 49 2.25 -12.27 -0.80
CA TYR A 49 1.94 -11.80 0.55
C TYR A 49 2.09 -10.29 0.71
N LEU A 50 2.08 -9.56 -0.40
CA LEU A 50 2.29 -8.11 -0.37
C LEU A 50 1.26 -7.39 0.51
N HIS A 51 0.03 -7.91 0.56
CA HIS A 51 -1.03 -7.31 1.36
C HIS A 51 -0.73 -7.33 2.86
N HIS A 52 0.18 -8.18 3.33
CA HIS A 52 0.59 -8.22 4.73
C HIS A 52 1.42 -7.00 5.14
N GLY A 53 1.96 -6.25 4.17
CA GLY A 53 2.67 -5.00 4.44
C GLY A 53 1.79 -3.77 4.35
N ILE A 54 0.47 -3.96 4.21
CA ILE A 54 -0.47 -2.86 4.04
C ILE A 54 -1.62 -3.01 5.03
N SER A 55 -1.89 -1.94 5.76
CA SER A 55 -3.07 -1.88 6.61
C SER A 55 -4.13 -1.02 5.94
N VAL A 56 -5.35 -1.51 5.88
CA VAL A 56 -6.48 -0.83 5.27
C VAL A 56 -7.52 -0.55 6.33
N SER A 57 -7.96 0.69 6.42
CA SER A 57 -9.06 1.09 7.28
C SER A 57 -10.09 1.82 6.44
N ILE A 58 -11.34 1.40 6.53
CA ILE A 58 -12.43 2.00 5.76
C ILE A 58 -13.46 2.56 6.74
N THR A 59 -13.71 3.86 6.66
CA THR A 59 -14.66 4.56 7.52
C THR A 59 -15.39 5.59 6.68
N ASP A 60 -16.72 5.56 6.72
CA ASP A 60 -17.58 6.52 6.01
C ASP A 60 -17.25 6.61 4.51
N ASN A 61 -17.01 5.46 3.87
CA ASN A 61 -16.64 5.35 2.46
C ASN A 61 -15.30 6.01 2.11
N LYS A 62 -14.46 6.20 3.12
CA LYS A 62 -13.11 6.73 2.93
C LYS A 62 -12.09 5.70 3.36
N ILE A 63 -11.01 5.61 2.60
CA ILE A 63 -9.97 4.61 2.81
C ILE A 63 -8.73 5.26 3.38
N THR A 64 -8.18 4.67 4.44
CA THR A 64 -6.85 5.02 4.94
C THR A 64 -5.93 3.82 4.70
N LEU A 65 -4.78 4.07 4.10
CA LEU A 65 -3.80 3.05 3.78
C LEU A 65 -2.49 3.32 4.50
N ASP A 66 -1.94 2.29 5.12
CA ASP A 66 -0.61 2.33 5.71
C ASP A 66 0.26 1.33 4.96
N PHE A 67 1.35 1.82 4.38
CA PHE A 67 2.30 1.00 3.62
C PHE A 67 3.59 0.86 4.41
N HIS A 68 4.06 -0.37 4.55
CA HIS A 68 5.39 -0.67 5.07
C HIS A 68 6.24 -1.11 3.89
N VAL A 69 7.23 -0.31 3.53
CA VAL A 69 7.98 -0.51 2.27
C VAL A 69 9.47 -0.62 2.51
N ILE A 70 10.13 -1.32 1.60
CA ILE A 70 11.58 -1.33 1.45
C ILE A 70 11.89 -0.53 0.18
N ILE A 71 12.77 0.45 0.28
CA ILE A 71 13.14 1.26 -0.88
C ILE A 71 14.57 1.01 -1.33
N SER A 72 14.84 1.40 -2.58
CA SER A 72 16.14 1.25 -3.19
C SER A 72 17.11 2.28 -2.65
N TYR A 73 18.33 1.86 -2.35
CA TYR A 73 19.40 2.75 -1.92
C TYR A 73 19.70 3.77 -3.02
N GLY A 74 19.91 5.00 -2.60
CA GLY A 74 20.32 6.06 -3.52
C GLY A 74 19.19 6.84 -4.16
N VAL A 75 17.93 6.41 -3.96
CA VAL A 75 16.79 7.17 -4.48
C VAL A 75 16.39 8.28 -3.52
N ASN A 76 15.75 9.31 -4.05
CA ASN A 76 15.20 10.37 -3.21
C ASN A 76 13.91 9.86 -2.59
N ILE A 77 13.90 9.70 -1.27
CA ILE A 77 12.77 9.14 -0.52
C ILE A 77 11.51 9.96 -0.73
N GLU A 78 11.63 11.28 -0.70
CA GLU A 78 10.49 12.18 -0.86
C GLU A 78 9.85 12.02 -2.24
N ALA A 79 10.68 11.92 -3.29
CA ALA A 79 10.18 11.72 -4.65
C ALA A 79 9.49 10.36 -4.80
N VAL A 80 10.05 9.32 -4.20
CA VAL A 80 9.44 7.98 -4.20
C VAL A 80 8.10 8.02 -3.50
N ALA A 81 8.03 8.64 -2.33
CA ALA A 81 6.80 8.73 -1.55
C ALA A 81 5.72 9.50 -2.31
N ASP A 82 6.08 10.65 -2.90
CA ASP A 82 5.12 11.45 -3.66
C ASP A 82 4.55 10.66 -4.84
N ASN A 83 5.41 9.97 -5.58
CA ASN A 83 4.97 9.17 -6.72
C ASN A 83 4.07 8.02 -6.26
N LEU A 84 4.44 7.35 -5.18
CA LEU A 84 3.66 6.25 -4.63
C LEU A 84 2.26 6.73 -4.22
N ILE A 85 2.20 7.84 -3.49
CA ILE A 85 0.93 8.39 -3.02
C ILE A 85 0.03 8.74 -4.19
N HIS A 86 0.54 9.45 -5.19
CA HIS A 86 -0.26 9.86 -6.33
C HIS A 86 -0.74 8.66 -7.15
N THR A 87 0.14 7.70 -7.40
CA THR A 87 -0.19 6.53 -8.21
C THR A 87 -1.23 5.65 -7.51
N VAL A 88 -1.01 5.37 -6.23
CA VAL A 88 -1.91 4.54 -5.43
C VAL A 88 -3.27 5.22 -5.29
N LYS A 89 -3.27 6.50 -4.97
CA LYS A 89 -4.52 7.24 -4.82
C LYS A 89 -5.36 7.15 -6.09
N TYR A 90 -4.77 7.45 -7.23
CA TYR A 90 -5.49 7.41 -8.50
C TYR A 90 -6.04 6.01 -8.81
N LYS A 91 -5.18 5.00 -8.70
CA LYS A 91 -5.57 3.65 -9.09
C LYS A 91 -6.54 3.01 -8.11
N VAL A 92 -6.35 3.18 -6.83
CA VAL A 92 -7.25 2.60 -5.82
C VAL A 92 -8.61 3.29 -5.85
N GLU A 93 -8.64 4.62 -5.99
CA GLU A 93 -9.92 5.33 -6.11
C GLU A 93 -10.67 4.90 -7.36
N SER A 94 -9.97 4.70 -8.47
CA SER A 94 -10.60 4.22 -9.71
C SER A 94 -11.11 2.79 -9.57
N PHE A 95 -10.37 1.94 -8.87
CA PHE A 95 -10.72 0.54 -8.69
C PHE A 95 -11.92 0.37 -7.74
N THR A 96 -11.92 1.11 -6.64
CA THR A 96 -12.93 0.93 -5.57
C THR A 96 -14.14 1.85 -5.74
N GLY A 97 -13.98 2.96 -6.42
CA GLY A 97 -15.00 4.02 -6.45
C GLY A 97 -15.09 4.80 -5.15
N MET A 98 -14.15 4.59 -4.22
CA MET A 98 -14.11 5.24 -2.93
C MET A 98 -12.98 6.25 -2.87
N GLN A 99 -13.11 7.24 -2.00
CA GLN A 99 -12.06 8.23 -1.79
C GLN A 99 -11.01 7.72 -0.81
N ILE A 100 -9.76 8.04 -1.09
CA ILE A 100 -8.68 7.80 -0.12
C ILE A 100 -8.54 9.06 0.72
N GLU A 101 -8.70 8.88 2.04
CA GLU A 101 -8.55 9.97 2.99
C GLU A 101 -7.09 10.24 3.31
N LYS A 102 -6.32 9.16 3.49
CA LYS A 102 -4.93 9.29 3.94
C LYS A 102 -4.10 8.10 3.49
N ILE A 103 -2.86 8.37 3.11
CA ILE A 103 -1.87 7.33 2.83
C ILE A 103 -0.64 7.63 3.69
N ASN A 104 -0.28 6.68 4.55
CA ASN A 104 0.93 6.76 5.35
C ASN A 104 1.95 5.77 4.80
N ILE A 105 3.19 6.22 4.67
CA ILE A 105 4.26 5.38 4.15
C ILE A 105 5.33 5.25 5.23
N PHE A 106 5.61 4.01 5.63
CA PHE A 106 6.63 3.70 6.61
C PHE A 106 7.78 3.00 5.89
N VAL A 107 8.92 3.68 5.82
CA VAL A 107 10.12 3.13 5.20
C VAL A 107 10.81 2.25 6.24
N GLU A 108 10.70 0.94 6.07
CA GLU A 108 11.23 -0.01 7.05
C GLU A 108 12.67 -0.41 6.76
N GLY A 109 13.14 -0.15 5.56
CA GLY A 109 14.52 -0.45 5.21
C GLY A 109 14.88 0.07 3.84
N VAL A 110 16.19 0.04 3.57
CA VAL A 110 16.76 0.46 2.29
C VAL A 110 17.66 -0.67 1.81
N ARG A 111 17.56 -1.01 0.54
CA ARG A 111 18.38 -2.08 -0.04
C ARG A 111 19.11 -1.61 -1.28
N VAL A 112 20.32 -2.12 -1.44
CA VAL A 112 21.09 -1.92 -2.66
C VAL A 112 20.56 -2.91 -3.71
N ILE A 113 20.23 -2.38 -4.89
CA ILE A 113 19.78 -3.19 -6.03
C ILE A 113 20.92 -3.25 -7.03
N ASP A 114 21.33 -4.45 -7.39
CA ASP A 114 22.38 -4.67 -8.39
C ASP A 114 21.81 -4.77 -9.80
#